data_58ada62cd4f630d4e86671f37026674a
#
_entry.id   58ada62cd4f630d4e86671f37026674a
#
_cell.length_a   1.000
_cell.length_b   1.000
_cell.length_c   1.000
_cell.angle_alpha   90.00
_cell.angle_beta   90.00
_cell.angle_gamma   90.00
#
_symmetry.space_group_name_H-M   'P 1'
#
loop_
_entity.id
_entity.type
_entity.pdbx_description
1 polymer ?
#
loop_
_entity_poly.entity_id
_entity_poly.type
_entity_poly.pdbx_seq_one_letter_code
_entity_poly.pdbx_strand_id
1 'polypeptide(L)'
;PDRSTLYAVQTPQCFDRAAYLAALEELDETRARLVTDDCSLFELTGRPVQLTQGDYANLKITTREDLPRPAQRKETEMRIGHGYDVHRLVEQRKLILGGVEIPFEKGLLGHSDADVLTHAVMDAVLGAAALGDIGQHFPDNDPEYAGADSLKLACRVAQILKVVSYTHLRAHETLA
;
A
#
# COMPACT_ATOMS: atom_id res chain seq x y z
N PRO A 1 22.16 35.51 4.43
CA PRO A 1 22.70 34.67 3.36
C PRO A 1 22.13 35.07 2.00
N ASP A 2 22.91 34.89 0.95
CA ASP A 2 22.44 35.13 -0.41
C ASP A 2 21.35 34.09 -0.74
N ARG A 3 20.21 34.58 -1.19
CA ARG A 3 19.04 33.75 -1.48
C ARG A 3 19.27 32.75 -2.63
N SER A 4 20.22 33.05 -3.52
CA SER A 4 20.61 32.19 -4.64
C SER A 4 21.37 30.93 -4.19
N THR A 5 21.88 30.91 -2.96
CA THR A 5 22.62 29.78 -2.36
C THR A 5 21.77 28.93 -1.42
N LEU A 6 20.47 29.24 -1.28
CA LEU A 6 19.56 28.51 -0.42
C LEU A 6 18.78 27.47 -1.21
N TYR A 7 18.76 26.25 -0.71
CA TYR A 7 18.04 25.11 -1.31
C TYR A 7 17.08 24.50 -0.31
N ALA A 8 15.89 24.16 -0.74
CA ALA A 8 14.96 23.36 0.03
C ALA A 8 15.30 21.89 -0.15
N VAL A 9 15.88 21.28 0.87
CA VAL A 9 16.33 19.87 0.81
C VAL A 9 15.15 18.93 1.00
N GLN A 10 15.06 17.92 0.14
CA GLN A 10 14.02 16.89 0.18
C GLN A 10 14.58 15.58 0.78
N THR A 11 13.71 14.64 1.02
CA THR A 11 14.04 13.25 1.37
C THR A 11 13.70 12.32 0.18
N PRO A 12 14.41 11.18 0.03
CA PRO A 12 15.46 10.63 0.91
C PRO A 12 16.80 11.39 0.81
N GLN A 13 17.58 11.33 1.89
CA GLN A 13 18.97 11.82 1.95
C GLN A 13 19.87 10.60 2.09
N CYS A 14 20.92 10.51 1.29
CA CYS A 14 21.81 9.34 1.25
C CYS A 14 23.25 9.75 1.53
N PHE A 15 23.91 9.03 2.44
CA PHE A 15 25.27 9.30 2.85
C PHE A 15 26.10 8.01 2.89
N ASP A 16 27.41 8.16 2.72
CA ASP A 16 28.34 7.08 3.03
C ASP A 16 28.29 6.80 4.54
N ARG A 17 28.13 5.53 4.91
CA ARG A 17 27.96 5.12 6.31
C ARG A 17 29.15 5.50 7.17
N ALA A 18 30.39 5.33 6.68
CA ALA A 18 31.58 5.61 7.46
C ALA A 18 31.74 7.12 7.69
N ALA A 19 31.50 7.92 6.64
CA ALA A 19 31.52 9.38 6.73
C ALA A 19 30.42 9.90 7.68
N TYR A 20 29.23 9.30 7.67
CA TYR A 20 28.13 9.67 8.55
C TYR A 20 28.47 9.41 10.03
N LEU A 21 28.98 8.22 10.35
CA LEU A 21 29.38 7.87 11.71
C LEU A 21 30.51 8.78 12.23
N ALA A 22 31.52 9.06 11.39
CA ALA A 22 32.57 9.99 11.73
C ALA A 22 32.04 11.41 11.99
N ALA A 23 31.06 11.87 11.22
CA ALA A 23 30.43 13.17 11.45
C ALA A 23 29.67 13.21 12.78
N LEU A 24 29.01 12.13 13.19
CA LEU A 24 28.36 12.05 14.51
C LEU A 24 29.36 12.10 15.68
N GLU A 25 30.50 11.42 15.54
CA GLU A 25 31.54 11.41 16.57
C GLU A 25 32.24 12.78 16.78
N GLU A 26 32.22 13.64 15.76
CA GLU A 26 32.80 15.00 15.84
C GLU A 26 31.88 16.03 16.50
N LEU A 27 30.59 15.69 16.73
CA LEU A 27 29.64 16.60 17.34
C LEU A 27 29.79 16.65 18.87
N ASP A 28 29.96 17.84 19.39
CA ASP A 28 29.72 18.12 20.81
C ASP A 28 28.21 18.34 21.09
N GLU A 29 27.81 18.33 22.35
CA GLU A 29 26.42 18.51 22.77
C GLU A 29 25.79 19.83 22.26
N THR A 30 26.58 20.89 22.14
CA THR A 30 26.10 22.20 21.69
C THR A 30 25.77 22.18 20.20
N ARG A 31 26.65 21.60 19.39
CA ARG A 31 26.48 21.48 17.94
C ARG A 31 25.39 20.43 17.59
N ALA A 32 25.30 19.36 18.36
CA ALA A 32 24.27 18.34 18.18
C ALA A 32 22.84 18.90 18.27
N ARG A 33 22.64 19.94 19.12
CA ARG A 33 21.34 20.63 19.25
C ARG A 33 20.96 21.49 18.02
N LEU A 34 21.92 21.77 17.15
CA LEU A 34 21.71 22.55 15.92
C LEU A 34 21.40 21.67 14.72
N VAL A 35 21.59 20.36 14.83
CA VAL A 35 21.26 19.41 13.75
C VAL A 35 19.75 19.33 13.59
N THR A 36 19.26 19.66 12.41
CA THR A 36 17.84 19.61 12.03
C THR A 36 17.53 18.45 11.11
N ASP A 37 18.52 18.01 10.33
CA ASP A 37 18.46 16.87 9.42
C ASP A 37 19.88 16.34 9.12
N ASP A 38 19.99 15.26 8.34
CA ASP A 38 21.26 14.61 8.04
C ASP A 38 22.20 15.50 7.19
N CYS A 39 21.66 16.34 6.31
CA CYS A 39 22.46 17.31 5.56
C CYS A 39 23.09 18.35 6.49
N SER A 40 22.35 18.85 7.49
CA SER A 40 22.85 19.83 8.44
C SER A 40 23.96 19.26 9.33
N LEU A 41 23.98 17.94 9.61
CA LEU A 41 25.09 17.26 10.28
C LEU A 41 26.38 17.40 9.46
N PHE A 42 26.31 17.17 8.14
CA PHE A 42 27.47 17.29 7.26
C PHE A 42 27.95 18.74 7.14
N GLU A 43 27.04 19.68 7.02
CA GLU A 43 27.38 21.12 6.98
C GLU A 43 28.07 21.57 8.26
N LEU A 44 27.55 21.20 9.44
CA LEU A 44 28.14 21.54 10.75
C LEU A 44 29.52 20.92 10.95
N THR A 45 29.81 19.78 10.32
CA THR A 45 31.12 19.12 10.37
C THR A 45 32.04 19.47 9.19
N GLY A 46 31.63 20.43 8.35
CA GLY A 46 32.42 20.92 7.22
C GLY A 46 32.57 19.93 6.06
N ARG A 47 31.70 18.92 5.98
CA ARG A 47 31.68 17.93 4.91
C ARG A 47 30.81 18.41 3.75
N PRO A 48 31.22 18.16 2.49
CA PRO A 48 30.44 18.56 1.34
C PRO A 48 29.16 17.71 1.22
N VAL A 49 28.05 18.38 0.87
CA VAL A 49 26.79 17.74 0.48
C VAL A 49 26.55 17.99 -1.01
N GLN A 50 26.39 16.93 -1.78
CA GLN A 50 26.05 17.04 -3.20
C GLN A 50 24.53 17.08 -3.36
N LEU A 51 24.03 18.14 -4.00
CA LEU A 51 22.63 18.28 -4.34
C LEU A 51 22.33 17.63 -5.70
N THR A 52 21.24 16.89 -5.76
CA THR A 52 20.68 16.35 -7.02
C THR A 52 19.36 17.03 -7.32
N GLN A 53 18.96 17.01 -8.59
CA GLN A 53 17.69 17.59 -8.99
C GLN A 53 16.53 16.84 -8.32
N GLY A 54 15.72 17.58 -7.57
CA GLY A 54 14.48 17.07 -6.95
C GLY A 54 13.24 17.35 -7.81
N ASP A 55 12.09 16.91 -7.32
CA ASP A 55 10.78 17.18 -7.93
C ASP A 55 9.87 17.83 -6.90
N TYR A 56 9.15 18.88 -7.29
CA TYR A 56 8.17 19.55 -6.43
C TYR A 56 6.99 18.64 -6.03
N ALA A 57 6.73 17.56 -6.78
CA ALA A 57 5.74 16.55 -6.41
C ALA A 57 6.21 15.63 -5.28
N ASN A 58 7.52 15.59 -4.96
CA ASN A 58 8.06 14.83 -3.85
C ASN A 58 7.83 15.57 -2.52
N LEU A 59 6.62 15.46 -2.00
CA LEU A 59 6.23 16.08 -0.75
C LEU A 59 6.50 15.15 0.43
N LYS A 60 7.18 15.65 1.44
CA LYS A 60 7.33 14.95 2.73
C LYS A 60 6.04 15.10 3.53
N ILE A 61 5.38 14.00 3.84
CA ILE A 61 4.19 13.98 4.69
C ILE A 61 4.65 13.86 6.13
N THR A 62 4.51 14.93 6.92
CA THR A 62 4.94 15.01 8.32
C THR A 62 3.79 15.32 9.26
N THR A 63 2.76 16.00 8.77
CA THR A 63 1.59 16.39 9.56
C THR A 63 0.31 15.86 8.90
N ARG A 64 -0.80 15.93 9.62
CA ARG A 64 -2.10 15.52 9.09
C ARG A 64 -2.57 16.42 7.93
N GLU A 65 -2.13 17.68 7.93
CA GLU A 65 -2.45 18.67 6.91
C GLU A 65 -1.75 18.40 5.59
N ASP A 66 -0.59 17.67 5.62
CA ASP A 66 0.15 17.26 4.42
C ASP A 66 -0.54 16.12 3.66
N LEU A 67 -1.50 15.45 4.30
CA LEU A 67 -2.28 14.41 3.64
C LEU A 67 -3.16 15.01 2.54
N PRO A 68 -3.17 14.43 1.33
CA PRO A 68 -4.06 14.87 0.27
C PRO A 68 -5.51 14.87 0.75
N ARG A 69 -6.17 16.03 0.69
CA ARG A 69 -7.60 16.09 0.99
C ARG A 69 -8.38 15.27 -0.02
N PRO A 70 -9.44 14.54 0.38
CA PRO A 70 -10.22 13.69 -0.52
C PRO A 70 -10.71 14.41 -1.79
N ALA A 71 -11.01 15.72 -1.68
CA ALA A 71 -11.44 16.56 -2.81
C ALA A 71 -10.32 16.92 -3.82
N GLN A 72 -9.05 16.67 -3.49
CA GLN A 72 -7.91 16.96 -4.37
C GLN A 72 -7.40 15.70 -5.10
N ARG A 73 -7.95 14.52 -4.79
CA ARG A 73 -7.67 13.32 -5.59
C ARG A 73 -8.26 13.53 -6.98
N LYS A 74 -7.40 13.72 -7.97
CA LYS A 74 -7.81 13.66 -9.38
C LYS A 74 -8.43 12.27 -9.60
N GLU A 75 -9.63 12.23 -10.18
CA GLU A 75 -10.41 11.01 -10.48
C GLU A 75 -9.71 10.00 -11.43
N THR A 76 -8.44 10.23 -11.74
CA THR A 76 -7.67 9.48 -12.75
C THR A 76 -6.46 8.72 -12.19
N GLU A 77 -6.27 8.64 -10.87
CA GLU A 77 -5.16 7.84 -10.34
C GLU A 77 -5.46 6.35 -10.52
N MET A 78 -4.74 5.73 -11.44
CA MET A 78 -4.73 4.28 -11.58
C MET A 78 -4.02 3.67 -10.37
N ARG A 79 -4.68 2.71 -9.71
CA ARG A 79 -4.10 1.91 -8.64
C ARG A 79 -4.03 0.47 -9.09
N ILE A 80 -3.01 -0.21 -8.63
CA ILE A 80 -2.77 -1.61 -8.95
C ILE A 80 -2.85 -2.40 -7.65
N GLY A 81 -3.59 -3.49 -7.67
CA GLY A 81 -3.63 -4.47 -6.59
C GLY A 81 -3.41 -5.86 -7.15
N HIS A 82 -2.86 -6.72 -6.33
CA HIS A 82 -2.65 -8.13 -6.64
C HIS A 82 -3.35 -8.96 -5.58
N GLY A 83 -4.11 -9.96 -6.01
CA GLY A 83 -4.75 -10.95 -5.14
C GLY A 83 -4.36 -12.35 -5.58
N TYR A 84 -4.14 -13.20 -4.61
CA TYR A 84 -3.81 -14.60 -4.81
C TYR A 84 -4.50 -15.41 -3.73
N ASP A 85 -5.24 -16.45 -4.15
CA ASP A 85 -5.87 -17.39 -3.24
C ASP A 85 -5.70 -18.82 -3.73
N VAL A 86 -5.59 -19.77 -2.81
CA VAL A 86 -5.43 -21.18 -3.13
C VAL A 86 -6.15 -22.04 -2.10
N HIS A 87 -6.97 -22.95 -2.60
CA HIS A 87 -7.67 -23.93 -1.78
C HIS A 87 -7.46 -25.36 -2.31
N ARG A 88 -7.46 -26.31 -1.38
CA ARG A 88 -7.34 -27.73 -1.75
C ARG A 88 -8.65 -28.26 -2.32
N LEU A 89 -8.58 -29.02 -3.39
CA LEU A 89 -9.72 -29.77 -3.92
C LEU A 89 -10.05 -30.97 -3.02
N VAL A 90 -11.31 -31.09 -2.63
CA VAL A 90 -11.83 -32.19 -1.81
C VAL A 90 -13.12 -32.73 -2.40
N GLU A 91 -13.44 -33.97 -2.07
CA GLU A 91 -14.69 -34.61 -2.46
C GLU A 91 -15.90 -34.05 -1.70
N GLN A 92 -17.08 -34.24 -2.22
CA GLN A 92 -18.36 -33.85 -1.61
C GLN A 92 -18.54 -32.32 -1.41
N ARG A 93 -17.80 -31.51 -2.14
CA ARG A 93 -18.02 -30.06 -2.25
C ARG A 93 -18.26 -29.64 -3.70
N LYS A 94 -19.05 -28.60 -3.87
CA LYS A 94 -19.25 -27.96 -5.17
C LYS A 94 -18.03 -27.18 -5.54
N LEU A 95 -17.66 -27.16 -6.82
CA LEU A 95 -16.64 -26.25 -7.34
C LEU A 95 -17.34 -24.97 -7.79
N ILE A 96 -17.06 -23.86 -7.10
CA ILE A 96 -17.60 -22.55 -7.40
C ILE A 96 -16.44 -21.64 -7.79
N LEU A 97 -16.52 -20.97 -8.93
CA LEU A 97 -15.54 -20.01 -9.42
C LEU A 97 -16.24 -18.79 -9.99
N GLY A 98 -15.99 -17.61 -9.41
CA GLY A 98 -16.64 -16.36 -9.81
C GLY A 98 -18.17 -16.41 -9.62
N GLY A 99 -18.65 -17.14 -8.62
CA GLY A 99 -20.06 -17.34 -8.35
C GLY A 99 -20.76 -18.37 -9.26
N VAL A 100 -20.01 -19.03 -10.17
CA VAL A 100 -20.55 -20.03 -11.09
C VAL A 100 -20.21 -21.42 -10.59
N GLU A 101 -21.21 -22.28 -10.45
CA GLU A 101 -21.01 -23.70 -10.15
C GLU A 101 -20.48 -24.44 -11.39
N ILE A 102 -19.27 -24.98 -11.27
CA ILE A 102 -18.63 -25.77 -12.32
C ILE A 102 -18.93 -27.24 -12.07
N PRO A 103 -19.49 -27.98 -13.04
CA PRO A 103 -19.74 -29.41 -12.91
C PRO A 103 -18.41 -30.18 -12.81
N PHE A 104 -18.04 -30.54 -11.59
CA PHE A 104 -16.82 -31.30 -11.29
C PHE A 104 -17.04 -32.16 -10.05
N GLU A 105 -16.34 -33.30 -9.98
CA GLU A 105 -16.49 -34.28 -8.89
C GLU A 105 -15.97 -33.77 -7.52
N LYS A 106 -15.13 -32.75 -7.53
CA LYS A 106 -14.50 -32.16 -6.34
C LYS A 106 -14.72 -30.66 -6.31
N GLY A 107 -14.80 -30.10 -5.11
CA GLY A 107 -14.83 -28.65 -4.91
C GLY A 107 -13.74 -28.18 -3.96
N LEU A 108 -13.65 -26.89 -3.80
CA LEU A 108 -12.61 -26.26 -2.97
C LEU A 108 -12.97 -26.32 -1.49
N LEU A 109 -11.97 -26.57 -0.64
CA LEU A 109 -12.09 -26.61 0.81
C LEU A 109 -11.84 -25.19 1.37
N GLY A 110 -12.82 -24.62 2.04
CA GLY A 110 -12.68 -23.32 2.73
C GLY A 110 -13.82 -23.10 3.72
N HIS A 111 -13.76 -22.00 4.46
CA HIS A 111 -14.74 -21.62 5.47
C HIS A 111 -16.07 -21.15 4.85
N SER A 112 -15.97 -20.40 3.73
CA SER A 112 -17.08 -19.96 2.89
C SER A 112 -17.46 -21.02 1.83
N ASP A 113 -18.00 -20.60 0.71
CA ASP A 113 -18.17 -21.43 -0.51
C ASP A 113 -16.82 -21.74 -1.19
N ALA A 114 -15.72 -21.16 -0.70
CA ALA A 114 -14.35 -21.33 -1.20
C ALA A 114 -14.13 -20.92 -2.66
N ASP A 115 -14.82 -19.88 -3.12
CA ASP A 115 -14.63 -19.30 -4.44
C ASP A 115 -13.30 -18.53 -4.52
N VAL A 116 -12.22 -19.24 -4.84
CA VAL A 116 -10.87 -18.68 -4.92
C VAL A 116 -10.73 -17.53 -5.92
N LEU A 117 -11.51 -17.53 -7.00
CA LEU A 117 -11.47 -16.44 -7.97
C LEU A 117 -12.03 -15.15 -7.38
N THR A 118 -13.19 -15.24 -6.73
CA THR A 118 -13.82 -14.09 -6.07
C THR A 118 -12.96 -13.59 -4.91
N HIS A 119 -12.34 -14.49 -4.12
CA HIS A 119 -11.43 -14.13 -3.03
C HIS A 119 -10.20 -13.37 -3.56
N ALA A 120 -9.53 -13.90 -4.60
CA ALA A 120 -8.38 -13.23 -5.20
C ALA A 120 -8.73 -11.84 -5.75
N VAL A 121 -9.92 -11.68 -6.35
CA VAL A 121 -10.41 -10.37 -6.80
C VAL A 121 -10.63 -9.42 -5.62
N MET A 122 -11.26 -9.90 -4.53
CA MET A 122 -11.47 -9.07 -3.33
C MET A 122 -10.15 -8.61 -2.73
N ASP A 123 -9.15 -9.48 -2.60
CA ASP A 123 -7.82 -9.13 -2.11
C ASP A 123 -7.11 -8.13 -3.02
N ALA A 124 -7.20 -8.31 -4.34
CA ALA A 124 -6.62 -7.37 -5.28
C ALA A 124 -7.21 -5.96 -5.13
N VAL A 125 -8.53 -5.83 -5.00
CA VAL A 125 -9.17 -4.51 -4.92
C VAL A 125 -8.99 -3.86 -3.54
N LEU A 126 -9.00 -4.64 -2.46
CA LEU A 126 -8.69 -4.15 -1.11
C LEU A 126 -7.23 -3.68 -1.03
N GLY A 127 -6.29 -4.48 -1.56
CA GLY A 127 -4.88 -4.11 -1.63
C GLY A 127 -4.63 -2.85 -2.46
N ALA A 128 -5.28 -2.71 -3.62
CA ALA A 128 -5.22 -1.49 -4.43
C ALA A 128 -5.73 -0.24 -3.68
N ALA A 129 -6.69 -0.43 -2.78
CA ALA A 129 -7.25 0.64 -1.94
C ALA A 129 -6.47 0.85 -0.63
N ALA A 130 -5.42 0.06 -0.36
CA ALA A 130 -4.68 0.04 0.91
C ALA A 130 -5.58 -0.28 2.13
N LEU A 131 -6.55 -1.19 1.95
CA LEU A 131 -7.52 -1.58 2.97
C LEU A 131 -7.25 -2.97 3.56
N GLY A 132 -6.05 -3.53 3.35
CA GLY A 132 -5.68 -4.86 3.83
C GLY A 132 -6.17 -5.98 2.91
N ASP A 133 -6.65 -7.07 3.48
CA ASP A 133 -7.08 -8.29 2.81
C ASP A 133 -8.46 -8.77 3.31
N ILE A 134 -9.03 -9.79 2.65
CA ILE A 134 -10.35 -10.33 3.02
C ILE A 134 -10.36 -10.95 4.41
N GLY A 135 -9.26 -11.51 4.90
CA GLY A 135 -9.18 -12.11 6.23
C GLY A 135 -9.32 -11.08 7.36
N GLN A 136 -8.95 -9.82 7.12
CA GLN A 136 -9.17 -8.73 8.07
C GLN A 136 -10.64 -8.28 8.14
N HIS A 137 -11.36 -8.37 7.02
CA HIS A 137 -12.76 -7.93 6.92
C HIS A 137 -13.75 -9.07 7.22
N PHE A 138 -13.39 -10.31 6.90
CA PHE A 138 -14.21 -11.52 7.03
C PHE A 138 -13.39 -12.67 7.63
N PRO A 139 -13.09 -12.62 8.94
CA PRO A 139 -12.22 -13.61 9.58
C PRO A 139 -12.79 -15.04 9.50
N ASP A 140 -11.95 -16.01 9.17
CA ASP A 140 -12.32 -17.42 9.07
C ASP A 140 -12.81 -18.04 10.39
N ASN A 141 -12.48 -17.43 11.53
CA ASN A 141 -12.94 -17.85 12.83
C ASN A 141 -14.29 -17.28 13.26
N ASP A 142 -14.89 -16.41 12.42
CA ASP A 142 -16.20 -15.84 12.70
C ASP A 142 -17.31 -16.74 12.12
N PRO A 143 -18.21 -17.28 12.98
CA PRO A 143 -19.33 -18.11 12.53
C PRO A 143 -20.29 -17.43 11.55
N GLU A 144 -20.33 -16.08 11.51
CA GLU A 144 -21.17 -15.32 10.56
C GLU A 144 -20.83 -15.65 9.11
N TYR A 145 -19.55 -15.98 8.84
CA TYR A 145 -19.07 -16.23 7.47
C TYR A 145 -18.96 -17.71 7.11
N ALA A 146 -19.34 -18.61 8.01
CA ALA A 146 -19.35 -20.05 7.74
C ALA A 146 -20.34 -20.38 6.62
N GLY A 147 -19.84 -20.93 5.51
CA GLY A 147 -20.64 -21.24 4.32
C GLY A 147 -21.17 -20.03 3.57
N ALA A 148 -20.61 -18.83 3.82
CA ALA A 148 -21.03 -17.61 3.15
C ALA A 148 -20.79 -17.68 1.63
N ASP A 149 -21.70 -17.07 0.91
CA ASP A 149 -21.60 -16.85 -0.54
C ASP A 149 -20.58 -15.72 -0.81
N SER A 150 -19.49 -16.04 -1.49
CA SER A 150 -18.39 -15.10 -1.75
C SER A 150 -18.81 -13.89 -2.59
N LEU A 151 -19.85 -14.01 -3.44
CA LEU A 151 -20.39 -12.85 -4.16
C LEU A 151 -21.05 -11.85 -3.22
N LYS A 152 -21.67 -12.30 -2.13
CA LYS A 152 -22.21 -11.39 -1.10
C LYS A 152 -21.10 -10.68 -0.34
N LEU A 153 -20.00 -11.38 -0.06
CA LEU A 153 -18.81 -10.76 0.54
C LEU A 153 -18.21 -9.74 -0.43
N ALA A 154 -18.11 -10.04 -1.71
CA ALA A 154 -17.65 -9.10 -2.72
C ALA A 154 -18.54 -7.84 -2.83
N CYS A 155 -19.85 -7.97 -2.66
CA CYS A 155 -20.76 -6.81 -2.56
C CYS A 155 -20.44 -5.93 -1.33
N ARG A 156 -20.09 -6.54 -0.19
CA ARG A 156 -19.65 -5.78 1.00
C ARG A 156 -18.31 -5.06 0.74
N VAL A 157 -17.34 -5.72 0.10
CA VAL A 157 -16.08 -5.08 -0.33
C VAL A 157 -16.35 -3.90 -1.26
N ALA A 158 -17.25 -4.05 -2.22
CA ALA A 158 -17.64 -2.96 -3.12
C ALA A 158 -18.25 -1.76 -2.35
N GLN A 159 -19.00 -2.00 -1.29
CA GLN A 159 -19.52 -0.93 -0.42
C GLN A 159 -18.39 -0.24 0.36
N ILE A 160 -17.44 -0.98 0.92
CA ILE A 160 -16.26 -0.44 1.59
C ILE A 160 -15.46 0.46 0.63
N LEU A 161 -15.23 0.00 -0.59
CA LEU A 161 -14.51 0.76 -1.62
C LEU A 161 -15.22 2.06 -2.00
N LYS A 162 -16.55 2.08 -2.08
CA LYS A 162 -17.33 3.30 -2.34
C LYS A 162 -17.13 4.38 -1.28
N VAL A 163 -17.02 4.00 -0.02
CA VAL A 163 -16.77 4.94 1.10
C VAL A 163 -15.42 5.64 0.95
N VAL A 164 -14.42 4.97 0.37
CA VAL A 164 -13.09 5.55 0.11
C VAL A 164 -12.95 6.16 -1.29
N SER A 165 -14.07 6.45 -1.96
CA SER A 165 -14.14 7.11 -3.29
C SER A 165 -13.56 6.28 -4.45
N TYR A 166 -13.71 4.97 -4.41
CA TYR A 166 -13.33 4.08 -5.50
C TYR A 166 -14.52 3.85 -6.44
N THR A 167 -14.43 4.31 -7.69
CA THR A 167 -15.58 4.26 -8.59
C THR A 167 -15.45 3.33 -9.78
N HIS A 168 -14.25 2.85 -10.15
CA HIS A 168 -14.08 2.02 -11.34
C HIS A 168 -13.03 0.92 -11.18
N LEU A 169 -13.43 -0.33 -11.40
CA LEU A 169 -12.55 -1.47 -11.62
C LEU A 169 -12.47 -1.74 -13.12
N ARG A 170 -11.25 -1.94 -13.64
CA ARG A 170 -11.02 -2.42 -15.00
C ARG A 170 -10.22 -3.71 -14.95
N ALA A 171 -10.70 -4.75 -15.58
CA ALA A 171 -9.90 -5.93 -15.88
C ALA A 171 -8.90 -5.59 -16.99
N HIS A 172 -7.65 -5.99 -16.84
CA HIS A 172 -6.67 -5.89 -17.90
C HIS A 172 -6.78 -7.17 -18.75
N GLU A 173 -7.42 -7.06 -19.89
CA GLU A 173 -7.45 -8.16 -20.85
C GLU A 173 -6.15 -8.14 -21.63
N THR A 174 -5.32 -9.17 -21.44
CA THR A 174 -4.24 -9.47 -22.37
C THR A 174 -4.85 -10.19 -23.56
N LEU A 175 -4.93 -9.51 -24.70
CA LEU A 175 -5.20 -10.17 -25.97
C LEU A 175 -4.05 -11.17 -26.24
N ALA A 176 -4.37 -12.46 -26.25
CA ALA A 176 -3.48 -13.52 -26.70
C ALA A 176 -3.35 -13.50 -28.20
#